data_9030d3c2c9a5c5da40fe19f3d5b41de5
#
_entry.id   9030d3c2c9a5c5da40fe19f3d5b41de5
#
_cell.length_a   1.000
_cell.length_b   1.000
_cell.length_c   1.000
_cell.angle_alpha   90.00
_cell.angle_beta   90.00
_cell.angle_gamma   90.00
#
_symmetry.space_group_name_H-M   'P 1'
#
loop_
_entity.id
_entity.type
_entity.pdbx_description
1 polymer ?
#
loop_
_entity_poly.entity_id
_entity_poly.type
_entity_poly.pdbx_seq_one_letter_code
_entity_poly.pdbx_strand_id
1 'polypeptide(L)'
;MAKTLLNLQDVHVRRGMNTVLQGCSLRVDSGQTVVLTGANGTGKSTLLEAAVGLLPLEKGTVVHGEVEVADAEGRRRASPLTVGMVLQKNGMVGGEIVSEHLDCAMSMSGFRIDAAPFLEAFNLTHRANELVAHLSQGQARKVAVLAGLLPAFASPTPALVLLDEPDAGLDETSIEALCGWLDELRAGGHAVVLATHDRRLVDHATHLMDVAEGSVEAAEPPQVNTADRSRTPSNPTGRSAWGVRMHLRTMMWLNTNGMAGLLT
;
A
#
# COMPACT_ATOMS: atom_id res chain seq x y z
N MET A 1 10.95 -16.04 -13.67
CA MET A 1 10.70 -14.64 -14.03
C MET A 1 9.75 -14.04 -13.02
N ALA A 2 9.96 -12.80 -12.59
CA ALA A 2 9.04 -12.12 -11.68
C ALA A 2 7.68 -11.96 -12.39
N LYS A 3 6.58 -12.16 -11.64
CA LYS A 3 5.22 -12.03 -12.17
C LYS A 3 4.82 -10.55 -12.15
N THR A 4 4.34 -10.01 -13.27
CA THR A 4 3.80 -8.65 -13.32
C THR A 4 2.47 -8.58 -12.55
N LEU A 5 2.36 -7.65 -11.60
CA LEU A 5 1.14 -7.46 -10.81
C LEU A 5 0.35 -6.23 -11.26
N LEU A 6 1.02 -5.19 -11.76
CA LEU A 6 0.39 -4.00 -12.32
C LEU A 6 1.05 -3.64 -13.65
N ASN A 7 0.24 -3.32 -14.65
CA ASN A 7 0.73 -2.80 -15.92
C ASN A 7 -0.25 -1.75 -16.47
N LEU A 8 0.17 -0.50 -16.47
CA LEU A 8 -0.48 0.61 -17.14
C LEU A 8 0.16 0.77 -18.53
N GLN A 9 -0.66 0.90 -19.56
CA GLN A 9 -0.20 1.04 -20.96
C GLN A 9 -0.84 2.26 -21.58
N ASP A 10 -0.03 3.26 -21.90
CA ASP A 10 -0.41 4.49 -22.60
C ASP A 10 -1.67 5.17 -22.00
N VAL A 11 -1.70 5.29 -20.66
CA VAL A 11 -2.85 5.77 -19.91
C VAL A 11 -2.98 7.28 -20.00
N HIS A 12 -4.15 7.74 -20.45
CA HIS A 12 -4.54 9.15 -20.48
C HIS A 12 -5.77 9.38 -19.60
N VAL A 13 -5.69 10.40 -18.74
CA VAL A 13 -6.78 10.75 -17.81
C VAL A 13 -7.02 12.24 -17.80
N ARG A 14 -8.30 12.65 -17.85
CA ARG A 14 -8.73 14.05 -17.62
C ARG A 14 -9.45 14.20 -16.28
N ARG A 15 -9.26 15.37 -15.70
CA ARG A 15 -10.08 15.84 -14.57
C ARG A 15 -10.71 17.19 -14.96
N GLY A 16 -12.00 17.14 -15.22
CA GLY A 16 -12.73 18.28 -15.81
C GLY A 16 -12.19 18.64 -17.19
N MET A 17 -11.72 19.87 -17.39
CA MET A 17 -11.17 20.33 -18.67
C MET A 17 -9.67 20.06 -18.83
N ASN A 18 -8.97 19.63 -17.77
CA ASN A 18 -7.52 19.47 -17.80
C ASN A 18 -7.12 18.01 -18.01
N THR A 19 -6.26 17.74 -18.98
CA THR A 19 -5.56 16.46 -19.10
C THR A 19 -4.49 16.39 -18.00
N VAL A 20 -4.56 15.37 -17.15
CA VAL A 20 -3.67 15.18 -16.01
C VAL A 20 -2.62 14.12 -16.29
N LEU A 21 -3.01 13.02 -16.96
CA LEU A 21 -2.07 11.99 -17.40
C LEU A 21 -2.07 11.94 -18.93
N GLN A 22 -0.86 11.84 -19.52
CA GLN A 22 -0.64 11.89 -20.97
C GLN A 22 0.32 10.77 -21.39
N GLY A 23 -0.24 9.58 -21.70
CA GLY A 23 0.58 8.46 -22.17
C GLY A 23 1.38 7.77 -21.08
N CYS A 24 0.89 7.81 -19.85
CA CYS A 24 1.56 7.16 -18.72
C CYS A 24 1.64 5.66 -18.90
N SER A 25 2.84 5.12 -18.77
CA SER A 25 3.09 3.68 -18.76
C SER A 25 3.92 3.32 -17.53
N LEU A 26 3.44 2.32 -16.78
CA LEU A 26 4.10 1.86 -15.55
C LEU A 26 3.90 0.36 -15.42
N ARG A 27 5.00 -0.37 -15.24
CA ARG A 27 4.98 -1.80 -14.95
C ARG A 27 5.57 -2.05 -13.57
N VAL A 28 4.87 -2.85 -12.77
CA VAL A 28 5.31 -3.24 -11.42
C VAL A 28 5.21 -4.75 -11.29
N ASP A 29 6.33 -5.37 -11.00
CA ASP A 29 6.44 -6.81 -10.83
C ASP A 29 6.37 -7.20 -9.33
N SER A 30 6.10 -8.47 -9.08
CA SER A 30 6.11 -9.05 -7.74
C SER A 30 7.43 -8.75 -6.99
N GLY A 31 7.33 -8.31 -5.74
CA GLY A 31 8.47 -7.97 -4.90
C GLY A 31 9.10 -6.61 -5.23
N GLN A 32 8.41 -5.74 -5.94
CA GLN A 32 8.87 -4.38 -6.20
C GLN A 32 8.14 -3.36 -5.31
N THR A 33 8.92 -2.37 -4.87
CA THR A 33 8.41 -1.13 -4.25
C THR A 33 8.78 0.03 -5.16
N VAL A 34 7.77 0.60 -5.82
CA VAL A 34 7.92 1.74 -6.73
C VAL A 34 7.50 3.01 -6.00
N VAL A 35 8.38 3.98 -5.91
CA VAL A 35 8.08 5.31 -5.35
C VAL A 35 7.88 6.30 -6.48
N LEU A 36 6.73 6.96 -6.46
CA LEU A 36 6.40 8.06 -7.36
C LEU A 36 6.89 9.38 -6.75
N THR A 37 7.79 10.04 -7.44
CA THR A 37 8.29 11.39 -7.13
C THR A 37 7.67 12.44 -8.05
N GLY A 38 7.96 13.71 -7.82
CA GLY A 38 7.46 14.82 -8.63
C GLY A 38 6.76 15.90 -7.81
N ALA A 39 6.63 17.09 -8.36
CA ALA A 39 6.01 18.22 -7.69
C ALA A 39 4.52 17.96 -7.33
N ASN A 40 3.96 18.77 -6.44
CA ASN A 40 2.53 18.68 -6.15
C ASN A 40 1.69 19.04 -7.39
N GLY A 41 0.63 18.28 -7.63
CA GLY A 41 -0.24 18.51 -8.79
C GLY A 41 0.20 17.87 -10.11
N THR A 42 1.35 17.15 -10.17
CA THR A 42 1.83 16.51 -11.40
C THR A 42 1.06 15.27 -11.82
N GLY A 43 0.14 14.77 -10.97
CA GLY A 43 -0.70 13.62 -11.32
C GLY A 43 -0.43 12.34 -10.56
N LYS A 44 0.44 12.31 -9.53
CA LYS A 44 0.75 11.12 -8.73
C LYS A 44 -0.49 10.44 -8.15
N SER A 45 -1.36 11.18 -7.46
CA SER A 45 -2.64 10.66 -6.94
C SER A 45 -3.56 10.17 -8.06
N THR A 46 -3.62 10.91 -9.18
CA THR A 46 -4.40 10.52 -10.35
C THR A 46 -3.89 9.22 -10.97
N LEU A 47 -2.57 9.02 -10.99
CA LEU A 47 -1.95 7.78 -11.47
C LEU A 47 -2.32 6.59 -10.56
N LEU A 48 -2.25 6.76 -9.22
CA LEU A 48 -2.63 5.73 -8.27
C LEU A 48 -4.14 5.38 -8.38
N GLU A 49 -5.02 6.39 -8.49
CA GLU A 49 -6.45 6.18 -8.67
C GLU A 49 -6.77 5.50 -10.02
N ALA A 50 -6.07 5.88 -11.10
CA ALA A 50 -6.21 5.24 -12.40
C ALA A 50 -5.73 3.78 -12.35
N ALA A 51 -4.62 3.52 -11.65
CA ALA A 51 -4.04 2.19 -11.51
C ALA A 51 -4.99 1.16 -10.87
N VAL A 52 -5.94 1.59 -10.06
CA VAL A 52 -6.99 0.71 -9.48
C VAL A 52 -8.33 0.79 -10.25
N GLY A 53 -8.36 1.49 -11.37
CA GLY A 53 -9.56 1.63 -12.19
C GLY A 53 -10.64 2.54 -11.60
N LEU A 54 -10.33 3.42 -10.65
CA LEU A 54 -11.28 4.39 -10.08
C LEU A 54 -11.63 5.52 -11.05
N LEU A 55 -10.76 5.81 -12.01
CA LEU A 55 -10.95 6.90 -12.96
C LEU A 55 -11.28 6.38 -14.36
N PRO A 56 -12.11 7.10 -15.13
CA PRO A 56 -12.29 6.82 -16.54
C PRO A 56 -11.00 7.15 -17.30
N LEU A 57 -10.63 6.28 -18.23
CA LEU A 57 -9.49 6.49 -19.12
C LEU A 57 -9.99 7.13 -20.44
N GLU A 58 -9.25 8.11 -20.96
CA GLU A 58 -9.46 8.60 -22.33
C GLU A 58 -8.75 7.70 -23.34
N LYS A 59 -7.63 7.09 -22.93
CA LYS A 59 -6.84 6.18 -23.74
C LYS A 59 -6.05 5.24 -22.84
N GLY A 60 -5.67 4.09 -23.39
CA GLY A 60 -4.84 3.12 -22.70
C GLY A 60 -5.62 2.08 -21.91
N THR A 61 -4.88 1.26 -21.19
CA THR A 61 -5.41 0.12 -20.41
C THR A 61 -4.70 -0.02 -19.08
N VAL A 62 -5.40 -0.61 -18.11
CA VAL A 62 -4.86 -1.01 -16.81
C VAL A 62 -5.06 -2.51 -16.63
N VAL A 63 -3.97 -3.22 -16.39
CA VAL A 63 -3.94 -4.67 -16.23
C VAL A 63 -3.43 -5.04 -14.84
N HIS A 64 -4.16 -5.90 -14.13
CA HIS A 64 -3.74 -6.52 -12.87
C HIS A 64 -3.47 -8.00 -13.10
N GLY A 65 -2.19 -8.41 -12.93
CA GLY A 65 -1.78 -9.75 -13.31
C GLY A 65 -2.01 -10.01 -14.80
N GLU A 66 -3.01 -10.82 -15.13
CA GLU A 66 -3.38 -11.15 -16.51
C GLU A 66 -4.75 -10.57 -16.92
N VAL A 67 -5.40 -9.82 -16.04
CA VAL A 67 -6.75 -9.29 -16.26
C VAL A 67 -6.72 -7.80 -16.52
N GLU A 68 -7.25 -7.37 -17.65
CA GLU A 68 -7.53 -5.97 -17.95
C GLU A 68 -8.70 -5.49 -17.08
N VAL A 69 -8.40 -4.63 -16.11
CA VAL A 69 -9.35 -4.12 -15.11
C VAL A 69 -10.01 -2.81 -15.52
N ALA A 70 -9.39 -2.05 -16.40
CA ALA A 70 -9.95 -0.81 -16.97
C ALA A 70 -9.40 -0.53 -18.37
N ASP A 71 -10.23 0.04 -19.23
CA ASP A 71 -9.87 0.51 -20.57
C ASP A 71 -10.56 1.82 -20.96
N ALA A 72 -10.22 2.33 -22.13
CA ALA A 72 -10.75 3.58 -22.68
C ALA A 72 -12.21 3.45 -23.19
N GLU A 73 -12.72 2.24 -23.43
CA GLU A 73 -14.12 1.99 -23.79
C GLU A 73 -15.04 1.98 -22.56
N GLY A 74 -14.49 2.23 -21.38
CA GLY A 74 -15.22 2.31 -20.10
C GLY A 74 -15.51 0.95 -19.46
N ARG A 75 -14.90 -0.13 -19.96
CA ARG A 75 -15.01 -1.44 -19.31
C ARG A 75 -14.31 -1.42 -17.97
N ARG A 76 -14.95 -2.04 -16.97
CA ARG A 76 -14.43 -2.22 -15.63
C ARG A 76 -14.58 -3.67 -15.21
N ARG A 77 -13.52 -4.26 -14.67
CA ARG A 77 -13.53 -5.62 -14.13
C ARG A 77 -12.89 -5.61 -12.74
N ALA A 78 -13.35 -6.51 -11.89
CA ALA A 78 -12.73 -6.73 -10.60
C ALA A 78 -11.28 -7.19 -10.78
N SER A 79 -10.40 -6.69 -9.91
CA SER A 79 -9.02 -7.18 -9.85
C SER A 79 -9.00 -8.65 -9.44
N PRO A 80 -8.19 -9.49 -10.10
CA PRO A 80 -7.95 -10.86 -9.66
C PRO A 80 -6.98 -10.92 -8.46
N LEU A 81 -6.38 -9.77 -8.10
CA LEU A 81 -5.44 -9.64 -6.98
C LEU A 81 -6.16 -9.01 -5.79
N THR A 82 -5.69 -9.34 -4.60
CA THR A 82 -5.96 -8.49 -3.43
C THR A 82 -5.34 -7.12 -3.67
N VAL A 83 -6.15 -6.07 -3.52
CA VAL A 83 -5.70 -4.68 -3.68
C VAL A 83 -5.90 -3.96 -2.36
N GLY A 84 -4.80 -3.43 -1.82
CA GLY A 84 -4.81 -2.48 -0.72
C GLY A 84 -4.62 -1.06 -1.24
N MET A 85 -5.37 -0.09 -0.70
CA MET A 85 -5.27 1.29 -1.17
C MET A 85 -5.41 2.29 -0.03
N VAL A 86 -4.51 3.26 -0.02
CA VAL A 86 -4.60 4.45 0.84
C VAL A 86 -4.70 5.67 -0.07
N LEU A 87 -5.82 6.36 0.02
CA LEU A 87 -6.03 7.63 -0.70
C LEU A 87 -5.56 8.82 0.16
N GLN A 88 -5.34 9.95 -0.48
CA GLN A 88 -5.02 11.22 0.21
C GLN A 88 -6.11 11.59 1.23
N LYS A 89 -7.38 11.38 0.88
CA LYS A 89 -8.51 11.49 1.82
C LYS A 89 -8.80 10.12 2.42
N ASN A 90 -8.92 10.04 3.73
CA ASN A 90 -9.02 8.77 4.47
C ASN A 90 -10.22 7.88 4.11
N GLY A 91 -11.30 8.41 3.53
CA GLY A 91 -12.44 7.62 3.01
C GLY A 91 -13.23 6.81 4.05
N MET A 92 -13.01 7.03 5.35
CA MET A 92 -13.63 6.27 6.44
C MET A 92 -14.99 6.84 6.83
N VAL A 93 -15.88 5.97 7.30
CA VAL A 93 -17.20 6.34 7.82
C VAL A 93 -17.10 6.58 9.33
N GLY A 94 -17.47 7.78 9.79
CA GLY A 94 -17.32 8.17 11.19
C GLY A 94 -18.09 7.32 12.22
N GLY A 95 -19.15 6.64 11.79
CA GLY A 95 -19.97 5.77 12.65
C GLY A 95 -19.43 4.36 12.85
N GLU A 96 -18.33 4.00 12.22
CA GLU A 96 -17.69 2.69 12.39
C GLU A 96 -16.75 2.66 13.59
N ILE A 97 -16.60 1.50 14.22
CA ILE A 97 -15.59 1.23 15.25
C ILE A 97 -14.27 0.91 14.53
N VAL A 98 -13.13 1.36 15.07
CA VAL A 98 -11.81 1.18 14.46
C VAL A 98 -11.51 -0.28 14.13
N SER A 99 -11.71 -1.21 15.07
CA SER A 99 -11.47 -2.64 14.85
C SER A 99 -12.40 -3.22 13.79
N GLU A 100 -13.69 -2.83 13.77
CA GLU A 100 -14.65 -3.27 12.76
C GLU A 100 -14.30 -2.76 11.37
N HIS A 101 -13.83 -1.50 11.27
CA HIS A 101 -13.35 -0.93 10.02
C HIS A 101 -12.16 -1.71 9.45
N LEU A 102 -11.17 -2.06 10.30
CA LEU A 102 -10.02 -2.86 9.89
C LEU A 102 -10.42 -4.29 9.51
N ASP A 103 -11.35 -4.90 10.25
CA ASP A 103 -11.89 -6.23 9.94
C ASP A 103 -12.65 -6.22 8.60
N CYS A 104 -13.41 -5.16 8.33
CA CYS A 104 -14.08 -4.98 7.05
C CYS A 104 -13.07 -4.88 5.90
N ALA A 105 -12.02 -4.08 6.05
CA ALA A 105 -10.97 -3.94 5.05
C ALA A 105 -10.29 -5.29 4.73
N MET A 106 -9.96 -6.08 5.75
CA MET A 106 -9.37 -7.41 5.56
C MET A 106 -10.34 -8.39 4.90
N SER A 107 -11.64 -8.32 5.23
CA SER A 107 -12.65 -9.22 4.68
C SER A 107 -12.77 -9.14 3.16
N MET A 108 -12.41 -8.00 2.56
CA MET A 108 -12.36 -7.82 1.11
C MET A 108 -11.30 -8.70 0.43
N SER A 109 -10.26 -9.12 1.16
CA SER A 109 -9.26 -10.08 0.66
C SER A 109 -9.71 -11.54 0.79
N GLY A 110 -10.81 -11.81 1.49
CA GLY A 110 -11.27 -13.16 1.85
C GLY A 110 -10.49 -13.79 3.01
N PHE A 111 -9.52 -13.09 3.58
CA PHE A 111 -8.65 -13.58 4.65
C PHE A 111 -8.63 -12.59 5.81
N ARG A 112 -8.28 -13.08 7.01
CA ARG A 112 -8.15 -12.26 8.21
C ARG A 112 -6.86 -12.61 8.94
N ILE A 113 -6.26 -11.60 9.54
CA ILE A 113 -5.14 -11.72 10.47
C ILE A 113 -5.46 -10.93 11.72
N ASP A 114 -4.71 -11.14 12.79
CA ASP A 114 -4.82 -10.32 13.99
C ASP A 114 -4.26 -8.90 13.70
N ALA A 115 -5.11 -7.88 13.84
CA ALA A 115 -4.73 -6.49 13.66
C ALA A 115 -4.04 -5.89 14.90
N ALA A 116 -4.07 -6.55 16.05
CA ALA A 116 -3.55 -6.01 17.31
C ALA A 116 -2.07 -5.60 17.24
N PRO A 117 -1.14 -6.38 16.63
CA PRO A 117 0.26 -5.96 16.50
C PRO A 117 0.44 -4.68 15.67
N PHE A 118 -0.39 -4.50 14.64
CA PHE A 118 -0.36 -3.30 13.80
C PHE A 118 -0.89 -2.07 14.52
N LEU A 119 -1.97 -2.24 15.30
CA LEU A 119 -2.49 -1.20 16.17
C LEU A 119 -1.47 -0.81 17.25
N GLU A 120 -0.75 -1.77 17.83
CA GLU A 120 0.31 -1.53 18.81
C GLU A 120 1.45 -0.72 18.19
N ALA A 121 1.95 -1.11 17.02
CA ALA A 121 3.03 -0.41 16.32
C ALA A 121 2.68 1.04 15.96
N PHE A 122 1.40 1.31 15.70
CA PHE A 122 0.89 2.67 15.44
C PHE A 122 0.39 3.40 16.70
N ASN A 123 0.57 2.81 17.90
CA ASN A 123 0.08 3.33 19.17
C ASN A 123 -1.43 3.62 19.16
N LEU A 124 -2.21 2.70 18.60
CA LEU A 124 -3.67 2.79 18.44
C LEU A 124 -4.44 1.73 19.23
N THR A 125 -3.77 0.83 19.98
CA THR A 125 -4.42 -0.25 20.73
C THR A 125 -5.55 0.26 21.63
N HIS A 126 -5.34 1.40 22.30
CA HIS A 126 -6.31 2.03 23.19
C HIS A 126 -7.51 2.65 22.44
N ARG A 127 -7.46 2.76 21.13
CA ARG A 127 -8.52 3.30 20.25
C ARG A 127 -9.29 2.21 19.50
N ALA A 128 -8.90 0.94 19.62
CA ALA A 128 -9.48 -0.15 18.83
C ALA A 128 -11.00 -0.25 18.90
N ASN A 129 -11.58 0.07 20.06
CA ASN A 129 -13.02 0.01 20.31
C ASN A 129 -13.72 1.38 20.26
N GLU A 130 -13.05 2.42 19.77
CA GLU A 130 -13.63 3.75 19.61
C GLU A 130 -14.20 3.97 18.22
N LEU A 131 -15.16 4.91 18.13
CA LEU A 131 -15.67 5.35 16.84
C LEU A 131 -14.60 6.13 16.08
N VAL A 132 -14.52 5.91 14.77
CA VAL A 132 -13.64 6.65 13.85
C VAL A 132 -13.84 8.16 13.96
N ALA A 133 -15.07 8.61 14.19
CA ALA A 133 -15.39 10.03 14.40
C ALA A 133 -14.70 10.66 15.63
N HIS A 134 -14.27 9.87 16.60
CA HIS A 134 -13.61 10.36 17.82
C HIS A 134 -12.08 10.46 17.67
N LEU A 135 -11.53 10.00 16.56
CA LEU A 135 -10.10 10.03 16.29
C LEU A 135 -9.63 11.44 15.90
N SER A 136 -8.42 11.81 16.35
CA SER A 136 -7.73 12.94 15.75
C SER A 136 -7.40 12.68 14.27
N GLN A 137 -7.12 13.72 13.49
CA GLN A 137 -6.77 13.56 12.07
C GLN A 137 -5.57 12.60 11.87
N GLY A 138 -4.53 12.72 12.72
CA GLY A 138 -3.37 11.81 12.66
C GLY A 138 -3.73 10.36 13.01
N GLN A 139 -4.60 10.14 14.03
CA GLN A 139 -5.08 8.80 14.37
C GLN A 139 -5.94 8.21 13.25
N ALA A 140 -6.85 9.01 12.68
CA ALA A 140 -7.64 8.60 11.53
C ALA A 140 -6.74 8.25 10.33
N ARG A 141 -5.66 9.01 10.08
CA ARG A 141 -4.68 8.69 9.03
C ARG A 141 -3.99 7.36 9.28
N LYS A 142 -3.56 7.10 10.51
CA LYS A 142 -2.98 5.82 10.92
C LYS A 142 -3.93 4.64 10.65
N VAL A 143 -5.20 4.77 11.01
CA VAL A 143 -6.23 3.74 10.73
C VAL A 143 -6.41 3.55 9.23
N ALA A 144 -6.46 4.62 8.43
CA ALA A 144 -6.56 4.51 6.97
C ALA A 144 -5.37 3.79 6.35
N VAL A 145 -4.16 4.05 6.83
CA VAL A 145 -2.95 3.35 6.38
C VAL A 145 -3.03 1.86 6.72
N LEU A 146 -3.45 1.50 7.93
CA LEU A 146 -3.65 0.10 8.32
C LEU A 146 -4.71 -0.57 7.45
N ALA A 147 -5.86 0.07 7.22
CA ALA A 147 -6.92 -0.48 6.36
C ALA A 147 -6.44 -0.74 4.93
N GLY A 148 -5.51 0.06 4.41
CA GLY A 148 -4.90 -0.15 3.10
C GLY A 148 -3.83 -1.25 3.06
N LEU A 149 -3.13 -1.50 4.16
CA LEU A 149 -2.04 -2.49 4.23
C LEU A 149 -2.51 -3.89 4.63
N LEU A 150 -3.42 -3.98 5.60
CA LEU A 150 -3.85 -5.25 6.19
C LEU A 150 -4.39 -6.28 5.18
N PRO A 151 -5.15 -5.90 4.12
CA PRO A 151 -5.55 -6.86 3.08
C PRO A 151 -4.38 -7.58 2.42
N ALA A 152 -3.27 -6.87 2.17
CA ALA A 152 -2.08 -7.46 1.57
C ALA A 152 -1.36 -8.40 2.55
N PHE A 153 -1.24 -8.02 3.83
CA PHE A 153 -0.68 -8.90 4.86
C PHE A 153 -1.53 -10.14 5.11
N ALA A 154 -2.85 -10.04 4.98
CA ALA A 154 -3.75 -11.18 5.11
C ALA A 154 -3.74 -12.09 3.87
N SER A 155 -3.33 -11.59 2.70
CA SER A 155 -3.37 -12.34 1.44
C SER A 155 -2.32 -13.44 1.37
N PRO A 156 -2.69 -14.69 1.05
CA PRO A 156 -1.74 -15.79 0.85
C PRO A 156 -1.01 -15.70 -0.51
N THR A 157 -1.46 -14.82 -1.39
CA THR A 157 -0.89 -14.62 -2.73
C THR A 157 -0.38 -13.19 -2.90
N PRO A 158 0.54 -12.93 -3.85
CA PRO A 158 1.01 -11.58 -4.12
C PRO A 158 -0.14 -10.59 -4.34
N ALA A 159 -0.14 -9.51 -3.57
CA ALA A 159 -1.12 -8.43 -3.60
C ALA A 159 -0.52 -7.16 -4.20
N LEU A 160 -1.39 -6.25 -4.63
CA LEU A 160 -1.02 -4.91 -5.09
C LEU A 160 -1.41 -3.89 -4.01
N VAL A 161 -0.46 -3.04 -3.60
CA VAL A 161 -0.68 -2.01 -2.58
C VAL A 161 -0.35 -0.64 -3.18
N LEU A 162 -1.30 0.30 -3.10
CA LEU A 162 -1.15 1.66 -3.61
C LEU A 162 -1.35 2.67 -2.48
N LEU A 163 -0.33 3.50 -2.23
CA LEU A 163 -0.31 4.40 -1.08
C LEU A 163 -0.09 5.84 -1.54
N ASP A 164 -1.07 6.70 -1.31
CA ASP A 164 -0.98 8.13 -1.63
C ASP A 164 -0.66 8.92 -0.36
N GLU A 165 0.58 9.43 -0.28
CA GLU A 165 1.14 10.15 0.86
C GLU A 165 0.86 9.45 2.21
N PRO A 166 1.22 8.16 2.37
CA PRO A 166 0.89 7.40 3.59
C PRO A 166 1.54 7.98 4.85
N ASP A 167 2.61 8.73 4.69
CA ASP A 167 3.38 9.41 5.74
C ASP A 167 2.70 10.68 6.28
N ALA A 168 1.74 11.24 5.56
CA ALA A 168 1.10 12.50 5.95
C ALA A 168 0.45 12.42 7.34
N GLY A 169 0.98 13.18 8.30
CA GLY A 169 0.48 13.23 9.68
C GLY A 169 0.84 12.05 10.56
N LEU A 170 1.74 11.16 10.13
CA LEU A 170 2.32 10.11 10.96
C LEU A 170 3.45 10.68 11.85
N ASP A 171 3.57 10.12 13.04
CA ASP A 171 4.73 10.35 13.90
C ASP A 171 5.94 9.48 13.47
N GLU A 172 7.10 9.77 14.00
CA GLU A 172 8.35 9.11 13.62
C GLU A 172 8.30 7.60 13.82
N THR A 173 7.79 7.14 14.96
CA THR A 173 7.64 5.70 15.26
C THR A 173 6.74 5.00 14.24
N SER A 174 5.64 5.65 13.83
CA SER A 174 4.74 5.10 12.82
C SER A 174 5.38 5.03 11.43
N ILE A 175 6.21 6.01 11.08
CA ILE A 175 6.95 5.97 9.81
C ILE A 175 8.00 4.84 9.83
N GLU A 176 8.71 4.64 10.94
CA GLU A 176 9.64 3.52 11.10
C GLU A 176 8.93 2.16 10.94
N ALA A 177 7.76 2.00 11.57
CA ALA A 177 6.94 0.80 11.42
C ALA A 177 6.50 0.61 9.96
N LEU A 178 6.04 1.67 9.29
CA LEU A 178 5.65 1.64 7.88
C LEU A 178 6.83 1.22 6.98
N CYS A 179 8.04 1.75 7.20
CA CYS A 179 9.25 1.34 6.49
C CYS A 179 9.50 -0.17 6.62
N GLY A 180 9.42 -0.71 7.84
CA GLY A 180 9.56 -2.14 8.08
C GLY A 180 8.50 -2.97 7.35
N TRP A 181 7.25 -2.50 7.33
CA TRP A 181 6.15 -3.17 6.63
C TRP A 181 6.30 -3.14 5.10
N LEU A 182 6.87 -2.08 4.53
CA LEU A 182 7.20 -2.04 3.10
C LEU A 182 8.21 -3.13 2.74
N ASP A 183 9.24 -3.32 3.56
CA ASP A 183 10.22 -4.39 3.36
C ASP A 183 9.60 -5.79 3.52
N GLU A 184 8.70 -5.98 4.48
CA GLU A 184 7.99 -7.25 4.69
C GLU A 184 7.06 -7.57 3.51
N LEU A 185 6.29 -6.59 3.03
CA LEU A 185 5.44 -6.75 1.84
C LEU A 185 6.27 -7.12 0.62
N ARG A 186 7.39 -6.41 0.40
CA ARG A 186 8.31 -6.72 -0.68
C ARG A 186 8.86 -8.14 -0.57
N ALA A 187 9.32 -8.55 0.61
CA ALA A 187 9.83 -9.90 0.86
C ALA A 187 8.75 -10.98 0.69
N GLY A 188 7.47 -10.65 0.95
CA GLY A 188 6.30 -11.49 0.69
C GLY A 188 5.93 -11.60 -0.79
N GLY A 189 6.61 -10.87 -1.67
CA GLY A 189 6.33 -10.86 -3.12
C GLY A 189 5.17 -9.95 -3.51
N HIS A 190 4.67 -9.08 -2.62
CA HIS A 190 3.67 -8.08 -2.95
C HIS A 190 4.30 -6.95 -3.78
N ALA A 191 3.50 -6.28 -4.60
CA ALA A 191 3.90 -5.06 -5.31
C ALA A 191 3.37 -3.85 -4.56
N VAL A 192 4.23 -2.86 -4.33
CA VAL A 192 3.85 -1.60 -3.68
C VAL A 192 4.15 -0.45 -4.62
N VAL A 193 3.19 0.45 -4.80
CA VAL A 193 3.37 1.74 -5.47
C VAL A 193 2.97 2.84 -4.49
N LEU A 194 3.88 3.75 -4.18
CA LEU A 194 3.56 4.82 -3.25
C LEU A 194 4.03 6.18 -3.77
N ALA A 195 3.22 7.20 -3.52
CA ALA A 195 3.59 8.59 -3.69
C ALA A 195 3.98 9.15 -2.32
N THR A 196 5.19 9.66 -2.19
CA THR A 196 5.68 10.27 -0.95
C THR A 196 6.80 11.26 -1.20
N HIS A 197 6.99 12.17 -0.25
CA HIS A 197 8.15 13.07 -0.18
C HIS A 197 9.06 12.75 1.01
N ASP A 198 8.69 11.78 1.86
CA ASP A 198 9.51 11.36 3.00
C ASP A 198 10.70 10.50 2.52
N ARG A 199 11.92 11.00 2.76
CA ARG A 199 13.16 10.33 2.32
C ARG A 199 13.32 8.93 2.90
N ARG A 200 12.82 8.68 4.11
CA ARG A 200 12.87 7.36 4.74
C ARG A 200 12.11 6.32 3.92
N LEU A 201 10.91 6.66 3.45
CA LEU A 201 10.13 5.78 2.58
C LEU A 201 10.76 5.63 1.19
N VAL A 202 11.34 6.71 0.66
CA VAL A 202 12.08 6.69 -0.63
C VAL A 202 13.27 5.73 -0.56
N ASP A 203 13.98 5.64 0.58
CA ASP A 203 15.13 4.75 0.75
C ASP A 203 14.75 3.25 0.72
N HIS A 204 13.46 2.90 0.86
CA HIS A 204 12.94 1.53 0.70
C HIS A 204 12.47 1.20 -0.72
N ALA A 205 12.59 2.15 -1.66
CA ALA A 205 12.23 1.94 -3.06
C ALA A 205 13.17 0.94 -3.74
N THR A 206 12.60 0.07 -4.58
CA THR A 206 13.36 -0.69 -5.58
C THR A 206 13.49 0.10 -6.87
N HIS A 207 12.52 0.96 -7.17
CA HIS A 207 12.47 1.81 -8.35
C HIS A 207 11.92 3.18 -7.98
N LEU A 208 12.50 4.22 -8.55
CA LEU A 208 11.99 5.58 -8.49
C LEU A 208 11.43 5.96 -9.86
N MET A 209 10.24 6.55 -9.86
CA MET A 209 9.58 7.04 -11.07
C MET A 209 9.21 8.49 -10.85
N ASP A 210 9.68 9.38 -11.71
CA ASP A 210 9.28 10.78 -11.69
C ASP A 210 8.00 11.00 -12.48
N VAL A 211 7.04 11.67 -11.85
CA VAL A 211 5.78 12.05 -12.49
C VAL A 211 5.87 13.53 -12.81
N ALA A 212 6.13 13.85 -14.08
CA ALA A 212 6.27 15.21 -14.56
C ALA A 212 5.35 15.45 -15.76
N GLU A 213 4.65 16.58 -15.77
CA GLU A 213 3.77 17.00 -16.88
C GLU A 213 2.80 15.91 -17.37
N GLY A 214 2.32 15.05 -16.43
CA GLY A 214 1.39 13.97 -16.75
C GLY A 214 2.03 12.73 -17.40
N SER A 215 3.35 12.64 -17.47
CA SER A 215 4.13 11.47 -17.90
C SER A 215 4.84 10.80 -16.72
N VAL A 216 5.29 9.57 -16.91
CA VAL A 216 6.05 8.80 -15.91
C VAL A 216 7.36 8.36 -16.53
N GLU A 217 8.47 8.75 -15.92
CA GLU A 217 9.81 8.39 -16.37
C GLU A 217 10.61 7.75 -15.23
N ALA A 218 11.54 6.86 -15.56
CA ALA A 218 12.44 6.29 -14.58
C ALA A 218 13.34 7.38 -14.00
N ALA A 219 13.34 7.55 -12.68
CA ALA A 219 14.24 8.46 -11.99
C ALA A 219 15.51 7.70 -11.52
N GLU A 220 16.63 8.40 -11.49
CA GLU A 220 17.84 7.82 -10.90
C GLU A 220 17.61 7.59 -9.40
N PRO A 221 17.99 6.42 -8.85
CA PRO A 221 17.92 6.19 -7.42
C PRO A 221 18.77 7.24 -6.69
N PRO A 222 18.32 7.72 -5.51
CA PRO A 222 19.10 8.65 -4.72
C PRO A 222 20.49 8.03 -4.48
N GLN A 223 21.56 8.78 -4.76
CA GLN A 223 22.91 8.35 -4.46
C GLN A 223 23.01 8.13 -2.95
N VAL A 224 22.96 6.87 -2.53
CA VAL A 224 23.10 6.49 -1.13
C VAL A 224 24.54 6.83 -0.74
N ASN A 225 24.69 7.88 0.04
CA ASN A 225 25.98 8.24 0.62
C ASN A 225 26.31 7.15 1.64
N THR A 226 27.15 6.19 1.24
CA THR A 226 27.54 5.00 2.02
C THR A 226 28.23 5.35 3.35
N ALA A 227 28.50 6.62 3.61
CA ALA A 227 29.14 7.09 4.86
C ALA A 227 28.20 7.08 6.08
N ASP A 228 26.89 6.98 5.93
CA ASP A 228 25.93 7.08 7.07
C ASP A 228 25.41 5.71 7.55
N ARG A 229 25.76 4.61 6.91
CA ARG A 229 25.39 3.24 7.35
C ARG A 229 26.15 2.73 8.58
N SER A 230 27.09 3.52 9.14
CA SER A 230 27.85 3.14 10.34
C SER A 230 27.20 3.54 11.66
N ARG A 231 26.07 4.23 11.63
CA ARG A 231 25.28 4.53 12.84
C ARG A 231 24.13 3.52 12.95
N THR A 232 24.41 2.34 13.46
CA THR A 232 23.40 1.49 14.06
C THR A 232 22.77 2.27 15.22
N PRO A 233 21.46 2.56 15.23
CA PRO A 233 20.81 3.12 16.40
C PRO A 233 20.92 2.08 17.53
N SER A 234 21.53 2.47 18.62
CA SER A 234 21.54 1.68 19.86
C SER A 234 20.09 1.59 20.35
N ASN A 235 19.51 0.39 20.24
CA ASN A 235 18.17 0.06 20.70
C ASN A 235 18.15 0.06 22.24
N PRO A 236 17.45 0.99 22.92
CA PRO A 236 17.39 1.01 24.38
C PRO A 236 16.36 0.03 24.97
N THR A 237 15.54 -0.62 24.18
CA THR A 237 14.57 -1.62 24.65
C THR A 237 14.63 -2.84 23.76
N GLY A 238 15.30 -3.90 24.21
CA GLY A 238 15.59 -5.16 23.52
C GLY A 238 14.36 -6.00 23.10
N ARG A 239 13.40 -5.40 22.43
CA ARG A 239 12.33 -6.08 21.71
C ARG A 239 12.46 -5.75 20.22
N SER A 240 13.15 -6.61 19.51
CA SER A 240 13.33 -6.51 18.06
C SER A 240 11.99 -6.68 17.33
N ALA A 241 11.78 -5.96 16.23
CA ALA A 241 10.71 -6.14 15.25
C ALA A 241 10.58 -7.61 14.74
N TRP A 242 11.53 -8.46 15.06
CA TRP A 242 11.58 -9.91 14.80
C TRP A 242 10.47 -10.72 15.50
N GLY A 243 9.87 -10.22 16.59
CA GLY A 243 8.77 -10.89 17.29
C GLY A 243 7.50 -11.00 16.46
N VAL A 244 7.19 -9.99 15.65
CA VAL A 244 6.00 -9.96 14.78
C VAL A 244 6.14 -10.96 13.62
N ARG A 245 7.34 -11.09 13.07
CA ARG A 245 7.63 -12.01 11.95
C ARG A 245 7.44 -13.50 12.31
N MET A 246 7.80 -13.89 13.54
CA MET A 246 7.63 -15.27 13.99
C MET A 246 6.15 -15.58 14.32
N HIS A 247 5.41 -14.62 14.83
CA HIS A 247 4.01 -14.82 15.23
C HIS A 247 3.07 -14.95 14.03
N LEU A 248 3.28 -14.15 12.99
CA LEU A 248 2.48 -14.20 11.75
C LEU A 248 2.66 -15.55 11.00
N ARG A 249 3.88 -16.08 10.92
CA ARG A 249 4.12 -17.39 10.29
C ARG A 249 3.50 -18.55 11.08
N THR A 250 3.51 -18.49 12.41
CA THR A 250 2.95 -19.54 13.26
C THR A 250 1.42 -19.54 13.22
N MET A 251 0.77 -18.38 13.15
CA MET A 251 -0.69 -18.29 13.03
C MET A 251 -1.21 -18.73 11.64
N MET A 252 -0.49 -18.44 10.56
CA MET A 252 -0.86 -18.96 9.23
C MET A 252 -0.79 -20.49 9.17
N TRP A 253 0.15 -21.12 9.89
CA TRP A 253 0.28 -22.60 9.92
C TRP A 253 -0.84 -23.27 10.72
N LEU A 254 -1.33 -22.64 11.78
CA LEU A 254 -2.43 -23.18 12.61
C LEU A 254 -3.80 -23.11 11.91
N ASN A 255 -4.01 -22.15 11.02
CA ASN A 255 -5.31 -21.99 10.33
C ASN A 255 -5.46 -22.93 9.12
N THR A 256 -4.36 -23.39 8.51
CA THR A 256 -4.39 -24.37 7.41
C THR A 256 -4.57 -25.83 7.87
N ASN A 257 -4.25 -26.15 9.13
CA ASN A 257 -4.35 -27.50 9.66
C ASN A 257 -5.60 -27.77 10.52
N GLY A 258 -6.43 -26.75 10.80
CA GLY A 258 -7.63 -26.87 11.63
C GLY A 258 -8.88 -27.43 10.94
N MET A 259 -8.89 -27.57 9.62
CA MET A 259 -10.07 -28.04 8.86
C MET A 259 -10.01 -29.48 8.33
N ALA A 260 -8.99 -30.26 8.67
CA ALA A 260 -8.86 -31.65 8.18
C ALA A 260 -9.40 -32.71 9.13
N GLY A 261 -10.12 -32.34 10.19
CA GLY A 261 -10.51 -33.27 11.28
C GLY A 261 -11.99 -33.42 11.58
N LEU A 262 -12.92 -33.03 10.70
CA LEU A 262 -14.37 -33.19 10.95
C LEU A 262 -15.15 -33.64 9.70
N LEU A 263 -14.77 -34.77 9.13
CA LEU A 263 -15.62 -35.57 8.22
C LEU A 263 -15.14 -37.04 8.29
N THR A 264 -15.52 -37.73 9.34
CA THR A 264 -15.77 -39.19 9.35
C THR A 264 -16.96 -39.44 10.25
#